data_cb752e85f162e4c35457f2627251df73
#
_entry.id   cb752e85f162e4c35457f2627251df73
#
_cell.length_a   1.000
_cell.length_b   1.000
_cell.length_c   1.000
_cell.angle_alpha   90.00
_cell.angle_beta   90.00
_cell.angle_gamma   90.00
#
_symmetry.space_group_name_H-M   'P 1'
#
loop_
_entity.id
_entity.type
_entity.pdbx_description
1 polymer ?
#
loop_
_entity_poly.entity_id
_entity_poly.type
_entity_poly.pdbx_seq_one_letter_code
_entity_poly.pdbx_strand_id
1 'polypeptide(L)'
;MSEEKITPTASVGTSTKDSENGIEMGRRGFFKWLSLGWIAFASATGGFFTVMIRFLFPNVLFEPPQTLKIGFPNDYATNAVDIRYKKSFNIWVVRDEESIFALSTVCTHLGCTPNWLRTEEKFKCPCHGSGFRMTGINFEGPAPRPLERYKVSLSNDGQILVDKTKSFKWEKGEWENPESFLIV
;
A
#
# COMPACT_ATOMS: atom_id res chain seq x y z
N MET A 1 -36.07 -92.29 -27.32
CA MET A 1 -34.94 -92.50 -28.26
C MET A 1 -34.74 -91.18 -28.95
N SER A 2 -33.80 -90.39 -28.50
CA SER A 2 -33.15 -89.27 -29.27
C SER A 2 -31.99 -88.79 -28.42
N GLU A 3 -30.78 -89.08 -28.89
CA GLU A 3 -29.52 -88.69 -28.24
C GLU A 3 -29.30 -87.20 -28.44
N GLU A 4 -29.06 -86.51 -27.35
CA GLU A 4 -28.69 -85.12 -27.36
C GLU A 4 -27.14 -85.00 -27.30
N LYS A 5 -26.61 -84.46 -28.35
CA LYS A 5 -25.20 -84.35 -28.65
C LYS A 5 -24.64 -83.11 -27.92
N ILE A 6 -23.85 -83.35 -26.90
CA ILE A 6 -23.18 -82.32 -26.13
C ILE A 6 -21.95 -81.76 -26.90
N THR A 7 -22.00 -80.54 -27.29
CA THR A 7 -20.86 -79.78 -27.88
C THR A 7 -19.96 -79.19 -26.78
N PRO A 8 -18.62 -79.28 -26.86
CA PRO A 8 -17.74 -78.71 -25.85
C PRO A 8 -17.57 -77.19 -26.06
N THR A 9 -17.82 -76.50 -24.98
CA THR A 9 -17.60 -75.06 -24.90
C THR A 9 -16.12 -74.71 -24.98
N ALA A 10 -15.79 -73.82 -25.90
CA ALA A 10 -14.46 -73.24 -26.07
C ALA A 10 -14.10 -72.36 -24.84
N SER A 11 -12.97 -72.64 -24.23
CA SER A 11 -12.38 -71.83 -23.20
C SER A 11 -11.82 -70.55 -23.80
N VAL A 12 -12.43 -69.39 -23.46
CA VAL A 12 -11.88 -68.05 -23.72
C VAL A 12 -10.72 -67.83 -22.76
N GLY A 13 -9.52 -67.94 -23.29
CA GLY A 13 -8.30 -67.53 -22.58
C GLY A 13 -8.21 -65.98 -22.54
N THR A 14 -8.52 -65.41 -21.42
CA THR A 14 -8.20 -64.03 -21.17
C THR A 14 -6.71 -63.90 -20.89
N SER A 15 -5.97 -63.49 -21.92
CA SER A 15 -4.58 -63.06 -21.78
C SER A 15 -4.54 -61.65 -21.26
N THR A 16 -4.56 -61.45 -19.97
CA THR A 16 -4.15 -60.22 -19.34
C THR A 16 -2.63 -60.15 -19.36
N LYS A 17 -2.10 -59.53 -20.42
CA LYS A 17 -0.73 -59.03 -20.41
C LYS A 17 -0.72 -57.78 -19.55
N ASP A 18 -0.60 -57.91 -18.26
CA ASP A 18 -0.17 -56.86 -17.38
C ASP A 18 1.28 -56.56 -17.72
N SER A 19 1.45 -55.49 -18.47
CA SER A 19 2.76 -54.90 -18.74
C SER A 19 3.28 -54.25 -17.46
N GLU A 20 3.76 -55.05 -16.52
CA GLU A 20 4.64 -54.53 -15.45
C GLU A 20 6.00 -54.19 -16.06
N ASN A 21 6.08 -53.01 -16.69
CA ASN A 21 7.35 -52.34 -16.94
C ASN A 21 7.91 -51.85 -15.60
N GLY A 22 8.23 -52.74 -14.72
CA GLY A 22 9.10 -52.49 -13.61
C GLY A 22 10.48 -52.12 -14.16
N ILE A 23 10.80 -50.80 -14.06
CA ILE A 23 12.16 -50.35 -14.36
C ILE A 23 13.07 -51.00 -13.29
N GLU A 24 13.71 -52.10 -13.67
CA GLU A 24 14.75 -52.69 -12.82
C GLU A 24 15.94 -51.75 -12.76
N MET A 25 15.90 -50.84 -11.81
CA MET A 25 16.99 -49.89 -11.55
C MET A 25 18.10 -50.64 -10.80
N GLY A 26 19.17 -50.94 -11.50
CA GLY A 26 20.38 -51.46 -10.86
C GLY A 26 20.87 -50.47 -9.79
N ARG A 27 21.59 -50.95 -8.76
CA ARG A 27 22.10 -50.13 -7.63
C ARG A 27 22.75 -48.82 -8.08
N ARG A 28 23.50 -48.80 -9.19
CA ARG A 28 24.14 -47.60 -9.77
C ARG A 28 23.11 -46.61 -10.31
N GLY A 29 22.02 -47.07 -10.91
CA GLY A 29 20.93 -46.25 -11.41
C GLY A 29 20.17 -45.58 -10.25
N PHE A 30 19.88 -46.34 -9.19
CA PHE A 30 19.24 -45.83 -7.99
C PHE A 30 20.03 -44.65 -7.36
N PHE A 31 21.33 -44.79 -7.18
CA PHE A 31 22.14 -43.71 -6.60
C PHE A 31 22.21 -42.48 -7.49
N LYS A 32 22.22 -42.63 -8.82
CA LYS A 32 22.18 -41.48 -9.75
C LYS A 32 20.84 -40.72 -9.64
N TRP A 33 19.73 -41.41 -9.60
CA TRP A 33 18.41 -40.79 -9.45
C TRP A 33 18.23 -40.16 -8.07
N LEU A 34 18.75 -40.81 -7.02
CA LEU A 34 18.74 -40.26 -5.68
C LEU A 34 19.55 -38.97 -5.58
N SER A 35 20.75 -38.96 -6.16
CA SER A 35 21.59 -37.74 -6.19
C SER A 35 20.93 -36.62 -6.97
N LEU A 36 20.33 -36.90 -8.12
CA LEU A 36 19.61 -35.93 -8.93
C LEU A 36 18.40 -35.36 -8.14
N GLY A 37 17.67 -36.21 -7.42
CA GLY A 37 16.57 -35.79 -6.55
C GLY A 37 17.03 -34.86 -5.44
N TRP A 38 18.14 -35.18 -4.78
CA TRP A 38 18.72 -34.30 -3.75
C TRP A 38 19.21 -32.97 -4.30
N ILE A 39 19.82 -32.94 -5.46
CA ILE A 39 20.25 -31.69 -6.14
C ILE A 39 19.02 -30.84 -6.49
N ALA A 40 17.99 -31.45 -7.08
CA ALA A 40 16.75 -30.74 -7.42
C ALA A 40 16.06 -30.19 -6.14
N PHE A 41 15.96 -30.99 -5.08
CA PHE A 41 15.42 -30.55 -3.81
C PHE A 41 16.21 -29.39 -3.18
N ALA A 42 17.54 -29.52 -3.14
CA ALA A 42 18.41 -28.45 -2.59
C ALA A 42 18.28 -27.17 -3.42
N SER A 43 18.22 -27.27 -4.74
CA SER A 43 18.04 -26.10 -5.63
C SER A 43 16.69 -25.44 -5.42
N ALA A 44 15.61 -26.21 -5.33
CA ALA A 44 14.27 -25.69 -5.08
C ALA A 44 14.18 -25.00 -3.71
N THR A 45 14.74 -25.65 -2.68
CA THR A 45 14.77 -25.12 -1.31
C THR A 45 15.62 -23.84 -1.23
N GLY A 46 16.79 -23.83 -1.85
CA GLY A 46 17.65 -22.66 -1.92
C GLY A 46 16.99 -21.50 -2.65
N GLY A 47 16.33 -21.77 -3.78
CA GLY A 47 15.55 -20.78 -4.51
C GLY A 47 14.40 -20.21 -3.68
N PHE A 48 13.65 -21.07 -2.99
CA PHE A 48 12.58 -20.66 -2.10
C PHE A 48 13.09 -19.71 -0.98
N PHE A 49 14.15 -20.11 -0.31
CA PHE A 49 14.75 -19.25 0.75
C PHE A 49 15.28 -17.93 0.20
N THR A 50 15.87 -17.92 -0.99
CA THR A 50 16.33 -16.69 -1.63
C THR A 50 15.18 -15.73 -1.90
N VAL A 51 14.06 -16.23 -2.42
CA VAL A 51 12.85 -15.42 -2.65
C VAL A 51 12.26 -14.94 -1.33
N MET A 52 12.16 -15.81 -0.31
CA MET A 52 11.68 -15.45 1.02
C MET A 52 12.52 -14.34 1.64
N ILE A 53 13.84 -14.46 1.62
CA ILE A 53 14.75 -13.44 2.15
C ILE A 53 14.57 -12.13 1.38
N ARG A 54 14.51 -12.19 0.04
CA ARG A 54 14.31 -11.01 -0.79
C ARG A 54 12.94 -10.33 -0.51
N PHE A 55 11.92 -11.09 -0.18
CA PHE A 55 10.61 -10.55 0.19
C PHE A 55 10.64 -9.85 1.56
N LEU A 56 11.44 -10.36 2.52
CA LEU A 56 11.60 -9.76 3.85
C LEU A 56 12.40 -8.45 3.83
N PHE A 57 13.26 -8.25 2.81
CA PHE A 57 13.97 -6.98 2.64
C PHE A 57 13.14 -6.08 1.71
N PRO A 58 12.46 -5.05 2.24
CA PRO A 58 11.72 -4.13 1.38
C PRO A 58 12.69 -3.44 0.42
N ASN A 59 12.39 -3.50 -0.87
CA ASN A 59 13.03 -2.59 -1.81
C ASN A 59 12.63 -1.18 -1.36
N VAL A 60 13.59 -0.43 -0.85
CA VAL A 60 13.39 0.98 -0.52
C VAL A 60 13.02 1.69 -1.83
N LEU A 61 11.72 1.85 -2.02
CA LEU A 61 11.18 2.64 -3.11
C LEU A 61 11.48 4.11 -2.81
N PHE A 62 11.64 4.87 -3.85
CA PHE A 62 11.77 6.32 -3.80
C PHE A 62 10.67 6.89 -2.91
N GLU A 63 11.00 7.25 -1.68
CA GLU A 63 10.12 8.10 -0.89
C GLU A 63 10.13 9.49 -1.53
N PRO A 64 8.96 10.07 -1.81
CA PRO A 64 8.90 11.43 -2.29
C PRO A 64 9.58 12.36 -1.27
N PRO A 65 10.25 13.43 -1.71
CA PRO A 65 10.94 14.33 -0.80
C PRO A 65 9.99 14.80 0.29
N GLN A 66 10.38 14.62 1.54
CA GLN A 66 9.58 15.00 2.70
C GLN A 66 9.48 16.52 2.84
N THR A 67 10.44 17.24 2.26
CA THR A 67 10.50 18.70 2.25
C THR A 67 10.28 19.20 0.85
N LEU A 68 9.34 20.12 0.67
CA LEU A 68 8.96 20.66 -0.65
C LEU A 68 8.78 22.16 -0.60
N LYS A 69 9.16 22.81 -1.69
CA LYS A 69 8.87 24.21 -1.95
C LYS A 69 7.53 24.33 -2.67
N ILE A 70 6.65 25.16 -2.16
CA ILE A 70 5.28 25.28 -2.67
C ILE A 70 4.99 26.65 -3.32
N GLY A 71 6.01 27.46 -3.58
CA GLY A 71 5.87 28.79 -4.21
C GLY A 71 5.91 29.92 -3.20
N PHE A 72 5.50 31.09 -3.64
CA PHE A 72 5.54 32.30 -2.82
C PHE A 72 4.23 32.53 -2.07
N PRO A 73 4.25 33.24 -0.93
CA PRO A 73 3.01 33.57 -0.20
C PRO A 73 1.96 34.28 -1.05
N ASN A 74 2.39 35.15 -1.98
CA ASN A 74 1.49 35.89 -2.86
C ASN A 74 0.80 35.05 -3.94
N ASP A 75 1.24 33.79 -4.14
CA ASP A 75 0.63 32.87 -5.12
C ASP A 75 -0.69 32.27 -4.58
N TYR A 76 -1.03 32.52 -3.33
CA TYR A 76 -2.21 31.99 -2.67
C TYR A 76 -3.23 33.09 -2.39
N ALA A 77 -4.47 32.83 -2.79
CA ALA A 77 -5.58 33.73 -2.48
C ALA A 77 -5.93 33.66 -0.98
N THR A 78 -6.29 34.79 -0.39
CA THR A 78 -6.74 34.88 1.01
C THR A 78 -8.05 34.13 1.18
N ASN A 79 -8.25 33.49 2.33
CA ASN A 79 -9.42 32.65 2.67
C ASN A 79 -9.66 31.53 1.64
N ALA A 80 -8.59 30.85 1.21
CA ALA A 80 -8.66 29.84 0.19
C ALA A 80 -7.84 28.58 0.54
N VAL A 81 -8.30 27.47 -0.01
CA VAL A 81 -7.62 26.16 0.05
C VAL A 81 -7.07 25.82 -1.31
N ASP A 82 -5.77 25.64 -1.39
CA ASP A 82 -5.08 25.18 -2.58
C ASP A 82 -4.97 23.66 -2.58
N ILE A 83 -5.46 23.05 -3.66
CA ILE A 83 -5.52 21.59 -3.84
C ILE A 83 -4.44 21.05 -4.78
N ARG A 84 -3.57 21.93 -5.35
CA ARG A 84 -2.55 21.54 -6.34
C ARG A 84 -1.63 20.42 -5.82
N TYR A 85 -1.28 20.49 -4.56
CA TYR A 85 -0.33 19.57 -3.93
C TYR A 85 -0.97 18.30 -3.31
N LYS A 86 -2.31 18.17 -3.40
CA LYS A 86 -3.05 17.05 -2.83
C LYS A 86 -2.59 15.71 -3.40
N LYS A 87 -2.51 15.58 -4.74
CA LYS A 87 -2.20 14.31 -5.40
C LYS A 87 -0.73 13.92 -5.32
N SER A 88 0.17 14.90 -5.44
CA SER A 88 1.61 14.65 -5.53
C SER A 88 2.28 14.53 -4.17
N PHE A 89 1.80 15.30 -3.19
CA PHE A 89 2.48 15.43 -1.89
C PHE A 89 1.59 15.17 -0.68
N ASN A 90 0.31 14.92 -0.88
CA ASN A 90 -0.67 14.65 0.19
C ASN A 90 -0.77 15.81 1.19
N ILE A 91 -0.81 17.05 0.68
CA ILE A 91 -1.02 18.26 1.48
C ILE A 91 -2.07 19.17 0.84
N TRP A 92 -2.76 19.92 1.68
CA TRP A 92 -3.47 21.14 1.30
C TRP A 92 -2.73 22.34 1.85
N VAL A 93 -2.63 23.40 1.06
CA VAL A 93 -2.14 24.69 1.52
C VAL A 93 -3.35 25.57 1.76
N VAL A 94 -3.45 26.07 2.96
CA VAL A 94 -4.56 26.95 3.38
C VAL A 94 -3.96 28.32 3.69
N ARG A 95 -4.56 29.35 3.12
CA ARG A 95 -4.29 30.74 3.48
C ARG A 95 -5.55 31.32 4.11
N ASP A 96 -5.45 31.76 5.36
CA ASP A 96 -6.43 32.60 5.99
C ASP A 96 -6.04 34.09 5.88
N GLU A 97 -6.62 34.97 6.69
CA GLU A 97 -6.36 36.41 6.61
C GLU A 97 -4.96 36.78 7.03
N GLU A 98 -4.39 36.09 7.99
CA GLU A 98 -3.14 36.44 8.66
C GLU A 98 -2.02 35.41 8.45
N SER A 99 -2.37 34.18 8.03
CA SER A 99 -1.40 33.09 8.01
C SER A 99 -1.58 32.12 6.87
N ILE A 100 -0.49 31.40 6.56
CA ILE A 100 -0.49 30.26 5.66
C ILE A 100 -0.03 29.03 6.41
N PHE A 101 -0.74 27.92 6.26
CA PHE A 101 -0.38 26.64 6.87
C PHE A 101 -0.66 25.46 5.93
N ALA A 102 0.02 24.37 6.16
CA ALA A 102 -0.11 23.14 5.38
C ALA A 102 -0.83 22.06 6.20
N LEU A 103 -1.96 21.56 5.70
CA LEU A 103 -2.72 20.49 6.32
C LEU A 103 -2.39 19.13 5.69
N SER A 104 -2.35 18.11 6.50
CA SER A 104 -2.30 16.72 6.07
C SER A 104 -3.61 16.32 5.37
N THR A 105 -3.52 15.60 4.25
CA THR A 105 -4.70 15.07 3.56
C THR A 105 -5.21 13.76 4.17
N VAL A 106 -4.67 13.34 5.30
CA VAL A 106 -5.01 12.07 5.96
C VAL A 106 -6.11 12.31 6.98
N CYS A 107 -7.28 11.73 6.74
CA CYS A 107 -8.40 11.77 7.67
C CYS A 107 -8.05 11.05 8.98
N THR A 108 -8.28 11.72 10.10
CA THR A 108 -7.93 11.22 11.43
C THR A 108 -8.82 10.09 11.94
N HIS A 109 -9.85 9.70 11.17
CA HIS A 109 -10.64 8.50 11.46
C HIS A 109 -9.90 7.22 11.09
N LEU A 110 -9.71 6.94 9.79
CA LEU A 110 -9.07 5.72 9.28
C LEU A 110 -8.17 6.00 8.06
N GLY A 111 -7.62 7.19 7.93
CA GLY A 111 -6.60 7.50 6.93
C GLY A 111 -7.09 7.80 5.51
N CYS A 112 -8.40 7.84 5.24
CA CYS A 112 -8.92 8.24 3.93
C CYS A 112 -8.56 9.70 3.60
N THR A 113 -8.58 10.07 2.34
CA THR A 113 -8.33 11.44 1.91
C THR A 113 -9.66 12.21 1.74
N PRO A 114 -9.97 13.20 2.59
CA PRO A 114 -11.13 14.07 2.43
C PRO A 114 -11.05 14.88 1.12
N ASN A 115 -12.19 15.39 0.66
CA ASN A 115 -12.26 16.31 -0.47
C ASN A 115 -12.62 17.71 0.02
N TRP A 116 -11.98 18.74 -0.55
CA TRP A 116 -12.37 20.12 -0.32
C TRP A 116 -13.61 20.46 -1.14
N LEU A 117 -14.68 20.84 -0.48
CA LEU A 117 -15.94 21.29 -1.08
C LEU A 117 -15.98 22.81 -1.04
N ARG A 118 -15.68 23.46 -2.17
CA ARG A 118 -15.59 24.95 -2.26
C ARG A 118 -16.90 25.65 -1.91
N THR A 119 -18.04 25.06 -2.28
CA THR A 119 -19.37 25.62 -2.04
C THR A 119 -19.80 25.55 -0.59
N GLU A 120 -19.25 24.61 0.17
CA GLU A 120 -19.57 24.36 1.57
C GLU A 120 -18.44 24.77 2.52
N GLU A 121 -17.31 25.25 1.95
CA GLU A 121 -16.10 25.67 2.68
C GLU A 121 -15.64 24.69 3.74
N LYS A 122 -15.69 23.39 3.39
CA LYS A 122 -15.31 22.31 4.29
C LYS A 122 -14.60 21.17 3.56
N PHE A 123 -13.81 20.43 4.30
CA PHE A 123 -13.32 19.14 3.86
C PHE A 123 -14.33 18.06 4.25
N LYS A 124 -14.70 17.20 3.31
CA LYS A 124 -15.61 16.08 3.54
C LYS A 124 -14.93 14.76 3.19
N CYS A 125 -14.85 13.85 4.13
CA CYS A 125 -14.29 12.52 3.93
C CYS A 125 -15.32 11.61 3.25
N PRO A 126 -15.04 11.04 2.08
CA PRO A 126 -16.01 10.22 1.35
C PRO A 126 -16.25 8.84 1.98
N CYS A 127 -15.33 8.37 2.84
CA CYS A 127 -15.41 7.03 3.40
C CYS A 127 -16.54 6.90 4.44
N HIS A 128 -16.56 7.80 5.43
CA HIS A 128 -17.54 7.71 6.53
C HIS A 128 -18.13 9.09 6.90
N GLY A 129 -17.95 10.09 6.06
CA GLY A 129 -18.62 11.37 6.22
C GLY A 129 -18.01 12.35 7.21
N SER A 130 -16.80 12.11 7.72
CA SER A 130 -16.13 13.10 8.60
C SER A 130 -15.98 14.45 7.92
N GLY A 131 -16.34 15.53 8.61
CA GLY A 131 -16.24 16.90 8.14
C GLY A 131 -15.20 17.70 8.92
N PHE A 132 -14.41 18.50 8.20
CA PHE A 132 -13.41 19.40 8.79
C PHE A 132 -13.58 20.81 8.21
N ARG A 133 -13.47 21.82 9.05
CA ARG A 133 -13.45 23.23 8.64
C ARG A 133 -12.21 23.51 7.78
N MET A 134 -12.17 24.65 7.11
CA MET A 134 -11.01 25.12 6.37
C MET A 134 -9.74 25.11 7.21
N THR A 135 -9.84 25.44 8.49
CA THR A 135 -8.73 25.42 9.46
C THR A 135 -8.20 24.02 9.77
N GLY A 136 -8.91 22.95 9.36
CA GLY A 136 -8.59 21.55 9.67
C GLY A 136 -9.30 21.01 10.91
N ILE A 137 -10.06 21.83 11.66
CA ILE A 137 -10.79 21.41 12.85
C ILE A 137 -11.98 20.53 12.44
N ASN A 138 -12.08 19.34 13.04
CA ASN A 138 -13.21 18.44 12.84
C ASN A 138 -14.49 18.99 13.53
N PHE A 139 -15.62 18.88 12.85
CA PHE A 139 -16.92 19.26 13.39
C PHE A 139 -18.01 18.24 13.11
N GLU A 140 -17.78 17.34 12.13
CA GLU A 140 -18.64 16.19 11.85
C GLU A 140 -17.85 14.89 12.06
N GLY A 141 -18.41 13.98 12.86
CA GLY A 141 -17.81 12.66 13.09
C GLY A 141 -17.82 11.76 11.84
N PRO A 142 -17.15 10.60 11.90
CA PRO A 142 -16.55 9.95 13.08
C PRO A 142 -15.08 10.30 13.38
N ALA A 143 -14.44 11.25 12.68
CA ALA A 143 -13.07 11.65 12.97
C ALA A 143 -12.92 12.18 14.41
N PRO A 144 -12.02 11.60 15.23
CA PRO A 144 -11.92 11.94 16.65
C PRO A 144 -11.15 13.23 16.93
N ARG A 145 -10.39 13.74 15.97
CA ARG A 145 -9.48 14.88 16.16
C ARG A 145 -9.29 15.67 14.86
N PRO A 146 -8.80 16.94 14.93
CA PRO A 146 -8.44 17.75 13.78
C PRO A 146 -7.40 17.10 12.86
N LEU A 147 -7.31 17.60 11.62
CA LEU A 147 -6.22 17.27 10.71
C LEU A 147 -4.89 17.77 11.27
N GLU A 148 -3.81 17.09 10.95
CA GLU A 148 -2.48 17.54 11.40
C GLU A 148 -1.98 18.67 10.50
N ARG A 149 -1.26 19.65 11.09
CA ARG A 149 -0.50 20.66 10.37
C ARG A 149 0.94 20.19 10.19
N TYR A 150 1.54 20.47 9.04
CA TYR A 150 2.95 20.23 8.81
C TYR A 150 3.76 21.49 9.13
N LYS A 151 5.06 21.30 9.39
CA LYS A 151 5.97 22.41 9.57
C LYS A 151 6.04 23.26 8.31
N VAL A 152 5.90 24.57 8.47
CA VAL A 152 6.00 25.59 7.43
C VAL A 152 7.08 26.58 7.79
N SER A 153 7.91 26.95 6.82
CA SER A 153 8.95 27.97 6.99
C SER A 153 9.17 28.72 5.69
N LEU A 154 9.85 29.84 5.75
CA LEU A 154 10.27 30.57 4.57
C LEU A 154 11.70 30.19 4.22
N SER A 155 11.93 29.82 2.97
CA SER A 155 13.27 29.56 2.44
C SER A 155 14.01 30.87 2.18
N ASN A 156 15.35 30.82 2.04
CA ASN A 156 16.19 32.00 1.76
C ASN A 156 15.83 32.72 0.45
N ASP A 157 15.17 32.04 -0.48
CA ASP A 157 14.68 32.60 -1.75
C ASP A 157 13.26 33.15 -1.67
N GLY A 158 12.66 33.21 -0.48
CA GLY A 158 11.31 33.72 -0.25
C GLY A 158 10.19 32.75 -0.56
N GLN A 159 10.50 31.50 -0.93
CA GLN A 159 9.49 30.47 -1.16
C GLN A 159 9.07 29.79 0.15
N ILE A 160 7.83 29.39 0.22
CA ILE A 160 7.31 28.61 1.34
C ILE A 160 7.87 27.19 1.24
N LEU A 161 8.46 26.72 2.34
CA LEU A 161 8.99 25.39 2.51
C LEU A 161 8.09 24.61 3.48
N VAL A 162 7.54 23.49 3.03
CA VAL A 162 6.77 22.57 3.87
C VAL A 162 7.62 21.34 4.16
N ASP A 163 7.77 21.03 5.42
CA ASP A 163 8.48 19.84 5.89
C ASP A 163 7.48 18.87 6.54
N LYS A 164 7.26 17.73 5.88
CA LYS A 164 6.33 16.69 6.32
C LYS A 164 6.91 15.76 7.39
N THR A 165 8.19 15.85 7.67
CA THR A 165 8.81 15.04 8.74
C THR A 165 8.32 15.46 10.12
N LYS A 166 7.83 16.70 10.25
CA LYS A 166 7.32 17.25 11.50
C LYS A 166 5.85 17.65 11.31
N SER A 167 4.98 17.04 12.12
CA SER A 167 3.56 17.36 12.18
C SER A 167 3.18 17.90 13.57
N PHE A 168 2.18 18.78 13.59
CA PHE A 168 1.67 19.44 14.78
C PHE A 168 0.21 19.04 15.01
N LYS A 169 -0.11 18.64 16.22
CA LYS A 169 -1.42 18.15 16.63
C LYS A 169 -2.16 19.18 17.47
N TRP A 170 -3.39 19.46 17.10
CA TRP A 170 -4.26 20.40 17.83
C TRP A 170 -4.46 20.01 19.30
N GLU A 171 -4.76 18.75 19.56
CA GLU A 171 -5.04 18.22 20.89
C GLU A 171 -3.89 18.34 21.88
N LYS A 172 -2.67 18.62 21.39
CA LYS A 172 -1.47 18.86 22.19
C LYS A 172 -1.13 20.35 22.34
N GLY A 173 -1.96 21.25 21.79
CA GLY A 173 -1.66 22.67 21.73
C GLY A 173 -0.52 23.04 20.78
N GLU A 174 -0.09 22.10 19.91
CA GLU A 174 1.08 22.29 19.05
C GLU A 174 0.80 23.26 17.88
N TRP A 175 -0.45 23.62 17.60
CA TRP A 175 -0.79 24.58 16.55
C TRP A 175 -0.42 26.04 16.88
N GLU A 176 -0.17 26.34 18.15
CA GLU A 176 0.37 27.63 18.58
C GLU A 176 1.87 27.78 18.30
N ASN A 177 2.54 26.67 17.93
CA ASN A 177 3.96 26.70 17.58
C ASN A 177 4.16 27.53 16.30
N PRO A 178 5.07 28.52 16.30
CA PRO A 178 5.33 29.35 15.12
C PRO A 178 5.83 28.59 13.89
N GLU A 179 6.26 27.34 14.04
CA GLU A 179 6.59 26.47 12.90
C GLU A 179 5.37 25.78 12.26
N SER A 180 4.18 25.86 12.87
CA SER A 180 2.94 25.25 12.35
C SER A 180 2.21 26.13 11.33
N PHE A 181 2.59 27.40 11.19
CA PHE A 181 2.02 28.37 10.27
C PHE A 181 3.05 29.45 9.93
N LEU A 182 2.82 30.18 8.86
CA LEU A 182 3.62 31.34 8.40
C LEU A 182 2.72 32.56 8.45
N ILE A 183 3.10 33.60 9.16
CA ILE A 183 2.42 34.91 9.17
C ILE A 183 2.75 35.65 7.85
N VAL A 184 1.75 36.20 7.17
CA VAL A 184 1.85 36.82 5.85
C VAL A 184 1.07 38.12 5.75
#